data_40f3d372dcc8d0dfd7d70fd4cb8ac282
#
_entry.id   40f3d372dcc8d0dfd7d70fd4cb8ac282
#
_cell.length_a   1.000
_cell.length_b   1.000
_cell.length_c   1.000
_cell.angle_alpha   90.00
_cell.angle_beta   90.00
_cell.angle_gamma   90.00
#
_symmetry.space_group_name_H-M   'P 1'
#
loop_
_entity.id
_entity.type
_entity.pdbx_description
1 polymer ?
#
loop_
_entity_poly.entity_id
_entity_poly.type
_entity_poly.pdbx_seq_one_letter_code
_entity_poly.pdbx_strand_id
1 'polypeptide(L)'
;QLQLEITIYGDSVMTMVYDNRPAIKDIDCIFAETNLKLLDNILDLTKFAFNLSDGWINEEIKEPLKSIIKEDIETYKIYSNLKILKPKAKQLLAMKILAARPEPAKDFIDAYILCKELNITTKDRLLEICSEYVPLTLIGPRQVTFIKYLGEDLGYDWK
;
A
#
# COMPACT_ATOMS: atom_id res chain seq x y z
N GLN A 1 -4.18 -29.67 -3.05
CA GLN A 1 -2.98 -28.89 -2.69
C GLN A 1 -3.46 -27.55 -2.15
N LEU A 2 -3.11 -27.23 -0.91
CA LEU A 2 -3.55 -25.97 -0.29
C LEU A 2 -2.70 -24.84 -0.89
N GLN A 3 -3.34 -23.85 -1.51
CA GLN A 3 -2.68 -22.63 -1.98
C GLN A 3 -3.12 -21.48 -1.08
N LEU A 4 -2.18 -20.90 -0.35
CA LEU A 4 -2.41 -19.69 0.42
C LEU A 4 -2.36 -18.48 -0.54
N GLU A 5 -3.31 -17.57 -0.39
CA GLU A 5 -3.31 -16.31 -1.12
C GLU A 5 -3.29 -15.14 -0.12
N ILE A 6 -2.35 -14.22 -0.31
CA ILE A 6 -2.22 -13.01 0.51
C ILE A 6 -2.17 -11.78 -0.39
N THR A 7 -2.78 -10.70 0.04
CA THR A 7 -2.62 -9.38 -0.57
C THR A 7 -1.81 -8.50 0.35
N ILE A 8 -0.62 -8.06 -0.10
CA ILE A 8 0.24 -7.13 0.65
C ILE A 8 -0.12 -5.68 0.35
N TYR A 9 0.08 -4.79 1.32
CA TYR A 9 -0.27 -3.37 1.20
C TYR A 9 0.83 -2.45 1.74
N GLY A 10 0.60 -1.16 1.61
CA GLY A 10 1.37 -0.11 2.27
C GLY A 10 2.87 -0.19 2.05
N ASP A 11 3.61 -0.14 3.15
CA ASP A 11 5.07 -0.14 3.16
C ASP A 11 5.66 -1.45 2.61
N SER A 12 4.93 -2.57 2.75
CA SER A 12 5.33 -3.87 2.20
C SER A 12 5.45 -3.82 0.68
N VAL A 13 4.47 -3.21 0.00
CA VAL A 13 4.52 -3.04 -1.47
C VAL A 13 5.67 -2.13 -1.87
N MET A 14 5.83 -1.00 -1.18
CA MET A 14 6.90 -0.04 -1.49
C MET A 14 8.30 -0.66 -1.35
N THR A 15 8.49 -1.51 -0.36
CA THR A 15 9.75 -2.21 -0.14
C THR A 15 9.97 -3.34 -1.15
N MET A 16 8.98 -4.22 -1.32
CA MET A 16 9.14 -5.44 -2.11
C MET A 16 9.09 -5.21 -3.63
N VAL A 17 8.33 -4.21 -4.08
CA VAL A 17 8.10 -3.95 -5.50
C VAL A 17 8.95 -2.80 -6.01
N TYR A 18 9.04 -1.71 -5.24
CA TYR A 18 9.70 -0.47 -5.65
C TYR A 18 11.11 -0.33 -5.06
N ASP A 19 11.53 -1.24 -4.16
CA ASP A 19 12.87 -1.25 -3.53
C ASP A 19 13.28 0.13 -2.96
N ASN A 20 12.30 0.87 -2.45
CA ASN A 20 12.53 2.24 -2.00
C ASN A 20 13.07 2.35 -0.58
N ARG A 21 13.21 1.22 0.11
CA ARG A 21 13.78 1.15 1.47
C ARG A 21 14.38 -0.23 1.75
N PRO A 22 15.44 -0.30 2.59
CA PRO A 22 16.21 -1.53 2.80
C PRO A 22 15.46 -2.60 3.61
N ALA A 23 14.51 -2.20 4.44
CA ALA A 23 13.74 -3.10 5.29
C ALA A 23 12.42 -2.48 5.74
N ILE A 24 11.50 -3.35 6.14
CA ILE A 24 10.25 -3.02 6.83
C ILE A 24 10.23 -3.75 8.17
N LYS A 25 9.46 -3.22 9.10
CA LYS A 25 9.33 -3.79 10.44
C LYS A 25 8.32 -4.93 10.46
N ASP A 26 7.26 -4.81 9.69
CA ASP A 26 6.10 -5.68 9.65
C ASP A 26 5.51 -5.73 8.23
N ILE A 27 4.77 -6.78 7.94
CA ILE A 27 4.07 -6.97 6.67
C ILE A 27 2.59 -6.69 6.90
N ASP A 28 2.09 -5.61 6.29
CA ASP A 28 0.67 -5.35 6.21
C ASP A 28 0.05 -6.21 5.09
N CYS A 29 -0.91 -7.07 5.43
CA CYS A 29 -1.54 -7.93 4.45
C CYS A 29 -3.00 -8.26 4.79
N ILE A 30 -3.69 -8.86 3.82
CA ILE A 30 -4.96 -9.55 4.02
C ILE A 30 -4.79 -10.98 3.51
N PHE A 31 -5.20 -11.93 4.31
CA PHE A 31 -5.31 -13.32 3.87
C PHE A 31 -6.66 -13.54 3.19
N ALA A 32 -6.66 -14.23 2.04
CA ALA A 32 -7.89 -14.77 1.49
C ALA A 32 -8.52 -15.78 2.45
N GLU A 33 -9.82 -16.05 2.30
CA GLU A 33 -10.49 -17.06 3.12
C GLU A 33 -9.69 -18.36 3.15
N THR A 34 -9.30 -18.78 4.36
CA THR A 34 -8.49 -19.97 4.58
C THR A 34 -8.85 -20.59 5.92
N ASN A 35 -8.32 -21.78 6.17
CA ASN A 35 -8.43 -22.42 7.48
C ASN A 35 -7.57 -21.64 8.48
N LEU A 36 -8.19 -20.83 9.34
CA LEU A 36 -7.52 -19.96 10.30
C LEU A 36 -6.55 -20.74 11.21
N LYS A 37 -6.95 -21.92 11.69
CA LYS A 37 -6.08 -22.74 12.56
C LYS A 37 -4.82 -23.20 11.84
N LEU A 38 -4.93 -23.54 10.56
CA LEU A 38 -3.77 -23.90 9.76
C LEU A 38 -2.89 -22.69 9.49
N LEU A 39 -3.50 -21.55 9.21
CA LEU A 39 -2.79 -20.28 9.02
C LEU A 39 -1.98 -19.92 10.27
N ASP A 40 -2.60 -19.90 11.44
CA ASP A 40 -1.93 -19.61 12.73
C ASP A 40 -0.71 -20.49 12.94
N ASN A 41 -0.86 -21.81 12.71
CA ASN A 41 0.26 -22.75 12.83
C ASN A 41 1.41 -22.43 11.86
N ILE A 42 1.09 -22.06 10.61
CA ILE A 42 2.10 -21.67 9.61
C ILE A 42 2.82 -20.39 10.04
N LEU A 43 2.09 -19.40 10.52
CA LEU A 43 2.67 -18.12 10.96
C LEU A 43 3.56 -18.31 12.18
N ASP A 44 3.16 -19.12 13.16
CA ASP A 44 3.96 -19.44 14.34
C ASP A 44 5.24 -20.19 13.99
N LEU A 45 5.15 -21.21 13.12
CA LEU A 45 6.33 -21.94 12.64
C LEU A 45 7.29 -21.02 11.87
N THR A 46 6.76 -20.13 11.04
CA THR A 46 7.56 -19.16 10.28
C THR A 46 8.26 -18.19 11.23
N LYS A 47 7.53 -17.64 12.21
CA LYS A 47 8.08 -16.77 13.24
C LYS A 47 9.24 -17.43 13.98
N PHE A 48 9.05 -18.67 14.42
CA PHE A 48 10.08 -19.43 15.11
C PHE A 48 11.29 -19.71 14.22
N ALA A 49 11.07 -20.19 12.99
CA ALA A 49 12.13 -20.59 12.06
C ALA A 49 13.05 -19.41 11.68
N PHE A 50 12.50 -18.20 11.58
CA PHE A 50 13.23 -16.99 11.13
C PHE A 50 13.48 -16.00 12.27
N ASN A 51 13.18 -16.36 13.52
CA ASN A 51 13.35 -15.51 14.71
C ASN A 51 12.72 -14.12 14.53
N LEU A 52 11.47 -14.09 14.04
CA LEU A 52 10.74 -12.85 13.78
C LEU A 52 10.09 -12.33 15.07
N SER A 53 9.92 -11.02 15.17
CA SER A 53 9.25 -10.36 16.28
C SER A 53 7.74 -10.63 16.30
N ASP A 54 7.08 -10.40 17.44
CA ASP A 54 5.62 -10.34 17.48
C ASP A 54 5.11 -9.25 16.53
N GLY A 55 4.02 -9.55 15.82
CA GLY A 55 3.44 -8.63 14.85
C GLY A 55 4.25 -8.44 13.55
N TRP A 56 5.18 -9.36 13.22
CA TRP A 56 5.93 -9.34 11.97
C TRP A 56 5.04 -9.37 10.72
N ILE A 57 3.81 -9.84 10.88
CA ILE A 57 2.76 -9.81 9.87
C ILE A 57 1.46 -9.43 10.56
N ASN A 58 0.65 -8.57 9.96
CA ASN A 58 -0.60 -8.12 10.55
C ASN A 58 -1.66 -7.90 9.47
N GLU A 59 -2.93 -8.11 9.85
CA GLU A 59 -4.11 -7.83 9.03
C GLU A 59 -4.75 -6.47 9.35
N GLU A 60 -4.08 -5.61 10.12
CA GLU A 60 -4.57 -4.31 10.53
C GLU A 60 -4.57 -3.27 9.39
N ILE A 61 -5.08 -3.66 8.23
CA ILE A 61 -5.51 -2.66 7.25
C ILE A 61 -6.76 -2.04 7.85
N LYS A 62 -6.61 -0.79 8.28
CA LYS A 62 -7.66 -0.05 9.00
C LYS A 62 -9.00 -0.22 8.29
N GLU A 63 -9.94 -0.88 8.96
CA GLU A 63 -11.30 -1.16 8.46
C GLU A 63 -11.97 0.00 7.70
N PRO A 64 -11.83 1.28 8.11
CA PRO A 64 -12.40 2.39 7.35
C PRO A 64 -11.87 2.50 5.92
N LEU A 65 -10.62 2.11 5.66
CA LEU A 65 -10.05 2.17 4.32
C LEU A 65 -10.59 1.07 3.41
N LYS A 66 -10.80 -0.15 3.95
CA LYS A 66 -11.36 -1.27 3.17
C LYS A 66 -12.75 -0.97 2.58
N SER A 67 -13.60 -0.28 3.32
CA SER A 67 -14.98 0.02 2.89
C SER A 67 -15.07 1.20 1.91
N ILE A 68 -14.03 2.02 1.82
CA ILE A 68 -14.03 3.28 1.07
C ILE A 68 -13.26 3.15 -0.24
N ILE A 69 -12.21 2.31 -0.26
CA ILE A 69 -11.32 2.18 -1.42
C ILE A 69 -11.83 1.07 -2.34
N LYS A 70 -12.02 1.44 -3.61
CA LYS A 70 -12.24 0.45 -4.66
C LYS A 70 -11.00 -0.41 -4.83
N GLU A 71 -11.15 -1.73 -4.70
CA GLU A 71 -10.05 -2.67 -4.91
C GLU A 71 -9.70 -2.80 -6.40
N ASP A 72 -8.42 -2.71 -6.70
CA ASP A 72 -7.82 -2.94 -8.00
C ASP A 72 -6.48 -3.65 -7.81
N ILE A 73 -6.57 -4.99 -7.70
CA ILE A 73 -5.51 -5.88 -7.25
C ILE A 73 -4.92 -6.64 -8.44
N GLU A 74 -3.63 -6.88 -8.39
CA GLU A 74 -2.93 -7.69 -9.38
C GLU A 74 -1.99 -8.70 -8.71
N THR A 75 -1.63 -9.75 -9.43
CA THR A 75 -0.66 -10.74 -8.97
C THR A 75 0.74 -10.14 -8.98
N TYR A 76 1.42 -10.20 -7.83
CA TYR A 76 2.83 -9.83 -7.72
C TYR A 76 3.74 -11.04 -7.95
N LYS A 77 3.50 -12.15 -7.22
CA LYS A 77 4.35 -13.34 -7.33
C LYS A 77 3.58 -14.61 -6.98
N ILE A 78 3.96 -15.69 -7.64
CA ILE A 78 3.38 -17.02 -7.41
C ILE A 78 4.51 -17.98 -7.04
N TYR A 79 4.32 -18.67 -5.92
CA TYR A 79 5.10 -19.82 -5.49
C TYR A 79 4.22 -21.08 -5.52
N SER A 80 4.78 -22.26 -5.30
CA SER A 80 4.03 -23.51 -5.35
C SER A 80 2.77 -23.55 -4.46
N ASN A 81 2.87 -22.96 -3.26
CA ASN A 81 1.80 -22.98 -2.26
C ASN A 81 1.38 -21.58 -1.77
N LEU A 82 1.93 -20.52 -2.39
CA LEU A 82 1.66 -19.14 -1.99
C LEU A 82 1.51 -18.25 -3.22
N LYS A 83 0.39 -17.54 -3.30
CA LYS A 83 0.16 -16.48 -4.27
C LYS A 83 0.15 -15.14 -3.55
N ILE A 84 1.00 -14.22 -3.97
CA ILE A 84 1.08 -12.87 -3.43
C ILE A 84 0.44 -11.89 -4.42
N LEU A 85 -0.52 -11.16 -3.93
CA LEU A 85 -1.21 -10.08 -4.62
C LEU A 85 -0.78 -8.73 -4.07
N LYS A 86 -0.98 -7.67 -4.84
CA LYS A 86 -0.74 -6.28 -4.43
C LYS A 86 -1.73 -5.33 -5.10
N PRO A 87 -2.00 -4.15 -4.53
CA PRO A 87 -2.70 -3.09 -5.23
C PRO A 87 -1.92 -2.66 -6.48
N LYS A 88 -2.63 -2.28 -7.53
CA LYS A 88 -2.01 -1.56 -8.65
C LYS A 88 -1.51 -0.19 -8.22
N ALA A 89 -0.53 0.34 -8.94
CA ALA A 89 0.14 1.59 -8.60
C ALA A 89 -0.82 2.77 -8.38
N LYS A 90 -1.88 2.88 -9.18
CA LYS A 90 -2.90 3.93 -9.04
C LYS A 90 -3.66 3.83 -7.72
N GLN A 91 -4.12 2.62 -7.35
CA GLN A 91 -4.79 2.41 -6.07
C GLN A 91 -3.85 2.72 -4.91
N LEU A 92 -2.60 2.24 -4.97
CA LEU A 92 -1.60 2.49 -3.94
C LEU A 92 -1.33 3.99 -3.76
N LEU A 93 -1.24 4.75 -4.88
CA LEU A 93 -1.10 6.20 -4.84
C LEU A 93 -2.30 6.87 -4.15
N ALA A 94 -3.53 6.52 -4.53
CA ALA A 94 -4.73 7.05 -3.87
C ALA A 94 -4.73 6.77 -2.36
N MET A 95 -4.31 5.57 -1.94
CA MET A 95 -4.16 5.21 -0.52
C MET A 95 -3.12 6.09 0.18
N LYS A 96 -1.96 6.35 -0.44
CA LYS A 96 -0.91 7.21 0.11
C LYS A 96 -1.35 8.67 0.23
N ILE A 97 -2.06 9.19 -0.76
CA ILE A 97 -2.64 10.54 -0.71
C ILE A 97 -3.68 10.64 0.43
N LEU A 98 -4.56 9.67 0.54
CA LEU A 98 -5.59 9.66 1.59
C LEU A 98 -4.96 9.56 3.00
N ALA A 99 -3.98 8.70 3.16
CA ALA A 99 -3.26 8.51 4.42
C ALA A 99 -2.44 9.75 4.81
N ALA A 100 -1.93 10.49 3.84
CA ALA A 100 -1.03 11.65 3.92
C ALA A 100 -0.73 12.14 5.35
N ARG A 101 0.35 11.63 5.94
CA ARG A 101 0.80 12.06 7.27
C ARG A 101 1.85 13.16 7.12
N PRO A 102 1.80 14.22 7.95
CA PRO A 102 2.81 15.26 7.90
C PRO A 102 4.20 14.74 8.26
N GLU A 103 4.26 13.71 9.11
CA GLU A 103 5.48 12.99 9.48
C GLU A 103 5.15 11.53 9.88
N PRO A 104 6.03 10.57 9.61
CA PRO A 104 7.29 10.70 8.87
C PRO A 104 7.07 10.87 7.37
N ALA A 105 8.05 11.45 6.67
CA ALA A 105 8.01 11.73 5.22
C ALA A 105 7.86 10.49 4.30
N LYS A 106 7.65 9.33 4.86
CA LYS A 106 7.52 8.05 4.13
C LYS A 106 6.41 8.10 3.07
N ASP A 107 5.20 8.54 3.47
CA ASP A 107 4.06 8.58 2.55
C ASP A 107 4.31 9.57 1.41
N PHE A 108 5.08 10.63 1.67
CA PHE A 108 5.49 11.60 0.66
C PHE A 108 6.46 11.00 -0.36
N ILE A 109 7.51 10.33 0.10
CA ILE A 109 8.48 9.64 -0.76
C ILE A 109 7.78 8.57 -1.59
N ASP A 110 6.90 7.79 -0.97
CA ASP A 110 6.11 6.76 -1.65
C ASP A 110 5.23 7.35 -2.76
N ALA A 111 4.49 8.42 -2.44
CA ALA A 111 3.65 9.12 -3.41
C ALA A 111 4.49 9.73 -4.56
N TYR A 112 5.66 10.30 -4.26
CA TYR A 112 6.59 10.82 -5.26
C TYR A 112 7.03 9.72 -6.24
N ILE A 113 7.45 8.55 -5.75
CA ILE A 113 7.86 7.42 -6.57
C ILE A 113 6.71 6.95 -7.46
N LEU A 114 5.50 6.82 -6.89
CA LEU A 114 4.32 6.39 -7.61
C LEU A 114 3.88 7.41 -8.68
N CYS A 115 3.99 8.71 -8.41
CA CYS A 115 3.74 9.76 -9.41
C CYS A 115 4.73 9.68 -10.58
N LYS A 116 6.00 9.42 -10.30
CA LYS A 116 7.02 9.19 -11.35
C LYS A 116 6.71 7.96 -12.18
N GLU A 117 6.40 6.84 -11.55
CA GLU A 117 6.02 5.58 -12.20
C GLU A 117 4.82 5.77 -13.15
N LEU A 118 3.81 6.50 -12.68
CA LEU A 118 2.57 6.75 -13.42
C LEU A 118 2.64 7.94 -14.39
N ASN A 119 3.80 8.61 -14.49
CA ASN A 119 4.00 9.81 -15.30
C ASN A 119 2.95 10.91 -15.04
N ILE A 120 2.68 11.19 -13.76
CA ILE A 120 1.70 12.21 -13.36
C ILE A 120 2.39 13.57 -13.36
N THR A 121 1.96 14.44 -14.25
CA THR A 121 2.54 15.78 -14.46
C THR A 121 1.60 16.92 -14.08
N THR A 122 0.34 16.62 -13.77
CA THR A 122 -0.65 17.63 -13.39
C THR A 122 -1.45 17.21 -12.16
N LYS A 123 -1.85 18.21 -11.37
CA LYS A 123 -2.74 18.03 -10.23
C LYS A 123 -4.07 17.38 -10.63
N ASP A 124 -4.64 17.82 -11.76
CA ASP A 124 -5.92 17.29 -12.25
C ASP A 124 -5.81 15.78 -12.53
N ARG A 125 -4.70 15.35 -13.15
CA ARG A 125 -4.47 13.93 -13.41
C ARG A 125 -4.31 13.12 -12.10
N LEU A 126 -3.64 13.70 -11.10
CA LEU A 126 -3.55 13.08 -9.78
C LEU A 126 -4.92 12.92 -9.13
N LEU A 127 -5.72 13.99 -9.14
CA LEU A 127 -7.07 13.97 -8.56
C LEU A 127 -8.02 13.03 -9.33
N GLU A 128 -7.91 12.98 -10.64
CA GLU A 128 -8.65 12.01 -11.47
C GLU A 128 -8.35 10.58 -11.03
N ILE A 129 -7.07 10.21 -10.91
CA ILE A 129 -6.66 8.88 -10.42
C ILE A 129 -7.20 8.64 -9.01
N CYS A 130 -7.06 9.59 -8.10
CA CYS A 130 -7.60 9.43 -6.74
C CYS A 130 -9.12 9.18 -6.78
N SER A 131 -9.86 9.87 -7.65
CA SER A 131 -11.32 9.74 -7.76
C SER A 131 -11.78 8.37 -8.27
N GLU A 132 -10.92 7.63 -8.95
CA GLU A 132 -11.21 6.26 -9.37
C GLU A 132 -11.36 5.30 -8.17
N TYR A 133 -10.70 5.61 -7.05
CA TYR A 133 -10.56 4.72 -5.88
C TYR A 133 -11.20 5.24 -4.61
N VAL A 134 -11.25 6.56 -4.43
CA VAL A 134 -11.78 7.18 -3.20
C VAL A 134 -12.68 8.37 -3.52
N PRO A 135 -13.73 8.64 -2.72
CA PRO A 135 -14.51 9.85 -2.85
C PRO A 135 -13.64 11.10 -2.64
N LEU A 136 -13.66 12.04 -3.58
CA LEU A 136 -12.89 13.29 -3.48
C LEU A 136 -13.27 14.14 -2.25
N THR A 137 -14.44 13.93 -1.67
CA THR A 137 -14.88 14.57 -0.43
C THR A 137 -13.98 14.24 0.76
N LEU A 138 -13.16 13.19 0.65
CA LEU A 138 -12.16 12.83 1.66
C LEU A 138 -10.81 13.54 1.48
N ILE A 139 -10.63 14.26 0.37
CA ILE A 139 -9.46 15.12 0.12
C ILE A 139 -9.66 16.44 0.87
N GLY A 140 -9.23 16.48 2.11
CA GLY A 140 -9.31 17.64 2.98
C GLY A 140 -8.07 18.55 2.89
N PRO A 141 -8.00 19.61 3.71
CA PRO A 141 -6.89 20.57 3.68
C PRO A 141 -5.50 19.94 3.81
N ARG A 142 -5.37 18.88 4.60
CA ARG A 142 -4.11 18.15 4.78
C ARG A 142 -3.64 17.51 3.48
N GLN A 143 -4.52 16.82 2.79
CA GLN A 143 -4.23 16.20 1.51
C GLN A 143 -3.92 17.24 0.43
N VAL A 144 -4.66 18.35 0.41
CA VAL A 144 -4.40 19.46 -0.53
C VAL A 144 -2.98 20.02 -0.33
N THR A 145 -2.58 20.26 0.92
CA THR A 145 -1.21 20.72 1.24
C THR A 145 -0.16 19.70 0.81
N PHE A 146 -0.40 18.43 1.08
CA PHE A 146 0.47 17.34 0.68
C PHE A 146 0.64 17.27 -0.85
N ILE A 147 -0.46 17.36 -1.59
CA ILE A 147 -0.45 17.36 -3.07
C ILE A 147 0.33 18.56 -3.60
N LYS A 148 0.17 19.75 -3.01
CA LYS A 148 0.93 20.92 -3.41
C LYS A 148 2.43 20.71 -3.29
N TYR A 149 2.92 20.28 -2.13
CA TYR A 149 4.36 20.01 -1.93
C TYR A 149 4.86 18.90 -2.83
N LEU A 150 4.05 17.87 -3.07
CA LEU A 150 4.39 16.80 -4.00
C LEU A 150 4.61 17.34 -5.43
N GLY A 151 3.77 18.26 -5.88
CA GLY A 151 3.95 18.93 -7.16
C GLY A 151 5.23 19.75 -7.23
N GLU A 152 5.52 20.54 -6.18
CA GLU A 152 6.75 21.34 -6.08
C GLU A 152 8.01 20.46 -6.18
N ASP A 153 8.06 19.34 -5.47
CA ASP A 153 9.19 18.40 -5.52
C ASP A 153 9.30 17.67 -6.87
N LEU A 154 8.19 17.46 -7.56
CA LEU A 154 8.18 16.92 -8.91
C LEU A 154 8.58 17.96 -9.97
N GLY A 155 8.74 19.23 -9.58
CA GLY A 155 9.05 20.34 -10.46
C GLY A 155 7.84 20.96 -11.16
N TYR A 156 6.63 20.79 -10.62
CA TYR A 156 5.38 21.30 -11.15
C TYR A 156 4.71 22.30 -10.19
N ASP A 157 4.08 23.34 -10.73
CA ASP A 157 3.25 24.28 -9.98
C ASP A 157 1.80 23.75 -9.86
N TRP A 158 1.56 22.95 -8.83
CA TRP A 158 0.24 22.36 -8.56
C TRP A 158 -0.56 23.21 -7.54
N LYS A 159 -0.69 24.50 -7.81
CA LYS A 159 -1.50 25.43 -6.99
C LYS A 159 -2.96 25.07 -6.94
#